data_43bed54374071e0b1ed717d23887b2ef
#
_entry.id   43bed54374071e0b1ed717d23887b2ef
#
_cell.length_a   1.000
_cell.length_b   1.000
_cell.length_c   1.000
_cell.angle_alpha   90.00
_cell.angle_beta   90.00
_cell.angle_gamma   90.00
#
_symmetry.space_group_name_H-M   'P 1'
#
loop_
_entity.id
_entity.type
_entity.pdbx_description
1 polymer ?
#
loop_
_entity_poly.entity_id
_entity_poly.type
_entity_poly.pdbx_seq_one_letter_code
_entity_poly.pdbx_strand_id
1 'polypeptide(L)'
;IASCLVGSEMCIRDRYKAPQRDMQFVLHEMLEVEENYQQFPKYADQFSRDLINQYLEAAADFCENEIAPINQSGDHEGCHFEHGKVTTPKGFKEAYQKYVELGFTSLTADPVYGGQGMPTLLRIAISEMLCASNWSWAMYQGLSHGAMRTLEHHGTEQQKQTFLTKLIAGIWTGTMCLTESHAGSDLGLIRTKGCLLYTSD
;
A
#
# COMPACT_ATOMS: atom_id res chain seq x y z
N ILE A 1 -10.58 36.31 21.47
CA ILE A 1 -9.44 35.47 21.09
C ILE A 1 -9.84 33.98 21.18
N ALA A 2 -10.63 33.57 22.18
CA ALA A 2 -11.11 32.17 22.28
C ALA A 2 -12.06 31.75 21.16
N SER A 3 -12.80 32.68 20.58
CA SER A 3 -13.75 32.45 19.49
C SER A 3 -13.07 32.05 18.17
N CYS A 4 -11.83 32.49 17.92
CA CYS A 4 -11.07 32.11 16.73
C CYS A 4 -10.48 30.70 16.81
N LEU A 5 -10.27 30.15 18.01
CA LEU A 5 -9.80 28.80 18.21
C LEU A 5 -10.94 27.76 18.16
N VAL A 6 -12.14 28.19 18.49
CA VAL A 6 -13.37 27.37 18.38
C VAL A 6 -13.96 27.39 16.96
N GLY A 7 -13.60 28.39 16.16
CA GLY A 7 -13.95 28.46 14.74
C GLY A 7 -13.27 27.42 13.85
N SER A 8 -12.40 26.62 14.40
CA SER A 8 -11.75 25.50 13.70
C SER A 8 -12.67 24.28 13.49
N GLU A 9 -13.95 24.32 13.86
CA GLU A 9 -14.88 23.29 13.39
C GLU A 9 -14.95 23.24 11.85
N MET A 10 -14.68 24.36 11.17
CA MET A 10 -14.50 24.35 9.72
C MET A 10 -13.18 23.63 9.31
N CYS A 11 -12.11 23.78 10.05
CA CYS A 11 -10.84 23.08 9.77
C CYS A 11 -10.91 21.59 10.10
N ILE A 12 -11.70 21.19 11.10
CA ILE A 12 -11.90 19.79 11.50
C ILE A 12 -12.79 19.04 10.47
N ARG A 13 -13.55 19.76 9.65
CA ARG A 13 -14.41 19.20 8.61
C ARG A 13 -13.81 19.32 7.20
N ASP A 14 -12.63 19.85 7.07
CA ASP A 14 -11.95 19.89 5.77
C ASP A 14 -11.71 18.47 5.27
N ARG A 15 -12.23 18.21 4.07
CA ARG A 15 -12.01 16.93 3.40
C ARG A 15 -10.55 16.85 2.99
N TYR A 16 -9.96 15.67 3.14
CA TYR A 16 -8.63 15.40 2.61
C TYR A 16 -8.56 15.81 1.14
N LYS A 17 -7.47 16.48 0.79
CA LYS A 17 -7.08 16.83 -0.58
C LYS A 17 -5.65 16.40 -0.81
N ALA A 18 -5.44 15.62 -1.86
CA ALA A 18 -4.12 15.15 -2.22
C ALA A 18 -3.25 16.31 -2.75
N PRO A 19 -2.01 16.48 -2.26
CA PRO A 19 -1.11 17.56 -2.67
C PRO A 19 -0.46 17.26 -4.03
N GLN A 20 -1.27 17.02 -5.06
CA GLN A 20 -0.80 16.58 -6.38
C GLN A 20 0.24 17.51 -6.99
N ARG A 21 0.04 18.84 -6.87
CA ARG A 21 0.98 19.82 -7.42
C ARG A 21 2.35 19.73 -6.77
N ASP A 22 2.39 19.58 -5.45
CA ASP A 22 3.64 19.46 -4.71
C ASP A 22 4.36 18.16 -5.07
N MET A 23 3.62 17.07 -5.19
CA MET A 23 4.15 15.77 -5.64
C MET A 23 4.70 15.87 -7.08
N GLN A 24 3.96 16.49 -7.99
CA GLN A 24 4.41 16.71 -9.36
C GLN A 24 5.67 17.57 -9.40
N PHE A 25 5.73 18.65 -8.60
CA PHE A 25 6.92 19.49 -8.50
C PHE A 25 8.13 18.68 -8.02
N VAL A 26 7.97 17.91 -6.96
CA VAL A 26 9.07 17.08 -6.44
C VAL A 26 9.53 16.03 -7.46
N LEU A 27 8.60 15.32 -8.09
CA LEU A 27 8.94 14.27 -9.03
C LEU A 27 9.56 14.82 -10.32
N HIS A 28 8.95 15.85 -10.91
CA HIS A 28 9.31 16.30 -12.24
C HIS A 28 10.40 17.39 -12.26
N GLU A 29 10.39 18.30 -11.26
CA GLU A 29 11.28 19.46 -11.25
C GLU A 29 12.47 19.31 -10.30
N MET A 30 12.28 18.64 -9.15
CA MET A 30 13.38 18.41 -8.20
C MET A 30 14.15 17.12 -8.45
N LEU A 31 13.44 16.05 -8.77
CA LEU A 31 14.04 14.73 -8.97
C LEU A 31 14.24 14.37 -10.44
N GLU A 32 13.69 15.15 -11.36
CA GLU A 32 13.82 14.96 -12.83
C GLU A 32 13.63 13.47 -13.18
N VAL A 33 12.54 12.87 -12.65
CA VAL A 33 12.37 11.41 -12.66
C VAL A 33 12.33 10.82 -14.06
N GLU A 34 11.79 11.55 -15.04
CA GLU A 34 11.73 11.09 -16.42
C GLU A 34 13.14 10.90 -16.99
N GLU A 35 14.02 11.89 -16.82
CA GLU A 35 15.40 11.84 -17.31
C GLU A 35 16.22 10.78 -16.57
N ASN A 36 16.07 10.72 -15.25
CA ASN A 36 16.76 9.74 -14.43
C ASN A 36 16.35 8.30 -14.76
N TYR A 37 15.06 8.03 -15.00
CA TYR A 37 14.60 6.70 -15.34
C TYR A 37 14.88 6.27 -16.78
N GLN A 38 15.15 7.20 -17.70
CA GLN A 38 15.63 6.85 -19.04
C GLN A 38 16.96 6.10 -19.05
N GLN A 39 17.76 6.26 -18.00
CA GLN A 39 19.02 5.53 -17.85
C GLN A 39 18.83 4.04 -17.53
N PHE A 40 17.64 3.62 -17.17
CA PHE A 40 17.31 2.24 -16.83
C PHE A 40 16.49 1.61 -17.96
N PRO A 41 17.05 0.66 -18.73
CA PRO A 41 16.36 0.04 -19.89
C PRO A 41 14.97 -0.51 -19.57
N LYS A 42 14.76 -0.96 -18.31
CA LYS A 42 13.47 -1.48 -17.86
C LYS A 42 12.36 -0.42 -17.88
N TYR A 43 12.68 0.87 -17.75
CA TYR A 43 11.71 1.94 -17.57
C TYR A 43 11.71 2.99 -18.70
N ALA A 44 12.77 3.02 -19.52
CA ALA A 44 13.06 4.10 -20.46
C ALA A 44 11.90 4.43 -21.42
N ASP A 45 11.19 3.40 -21.90
CA ASP A 45 10.11 3.58 -22.89
C ASP A 45 8.71 3.71 -22.26
N GLN A 46 8.57 3.46 -20.95
CA GLN A 46 7.25 3.34 -20.32
C GLN A 46 6.99 4.44 -19.27
N PHE A 47 8.03 5.10 -18.76
CA PHE A 47 7.91 6.00 -17.63
C PHE A 47 7.94 7.47 -18.09
N SER A 48 6.78 7.97 -18.54
CA SER A 48 6.61 9.36 -19.01
C SER A 48 5.91 10.23 -17.96
N ARG A 49 6.07 11.55 -18.08
CA ARG A 49 5.38 12.55 -17.26
C ARG A 49 3.87 12.34 -17.24
N ASP A 50 3.27 12.14 -18.41
CA ASP A 50 1.83 11.97 -18.54
C ASP A 50 1.35 10.71 -17.82
N LEU A 51 2.11 9.61 -17.94
CA LEU A 51 1.79 8.38 -17.22
C LEU A 51 1.88 8.56 -15.70
N ILE A 52 2.94 9.19 -15.21
CA ILE A 52 3.10 9.49 -13.78
C ILE A 52 1.90 10.31 -13.28
N ASN A 53 1.55 11.38 -13.99
CA ASN A 53 0.43 12.24 -13.62
C ASN A 53 -0.90 11.49 -13.61
N GLN A 54 -1.17 10.61 -14.58
CA GLN A 54 -2.37 9.77 -14.59
C GLN A 54 -2.46 8.87 -13.35
N TYR A 55 -1.35 8.25 -12.93
CA TYR A 55 -1.35 7.47 -11.69
C TYR A 55 -1.56 8.32 -10.44
N LEU A 56 -0.96 9.51 -10.38
CA LEU A 56 -1.17 10.43 -9.26
C LEU A 56 -2.61 10.93 -9.19
N GLU A 57 -3.21 11.26 -10.32
CA GLU A 57 -4.62 11.69 -10.40
C GLU A 57 -5.57 10.57 -9.98
N ALA A 58 -5.38 9.36 -10.49
CA ALA A 58 -6.19 8.20 -10.11
C ALA A 58 -6.06 7.86 -8.61
N ALA A 59 -4.84 7.96 -8.06
CA ALA A 59 -4.60 7.75 -6.64
C ALA A 59 -5.22 8.86 -5.78
N ALA A 60 -5.12 10.11 -6.21
CA ALA A 60 -5.74 11.24 -5.53
C ALA A 60 -7.26 11.10 -5.47
N ASP A 61 -7.89 10.78 -6.61
CA ASP A 61 -9.34 10.55 -6.68
C ASP A 61 -9.78 9.42 -5.74
N PHE A 62 -9.06 8.30 -5.76
CA PHE A 62 -9.31 7.18 -4.86
C PHE A 62 -9.15 7.58 -3.38
N CYS A 63 -8.09 8.29 -3.04
CA CYS A 63 -7.82 8.73 -1.67
C CYS A 63 -8.91 9.70 -1.17
N GLU A 64 -9.29 10.66 -1.99
CA GLU A 64 -10.26 11.71 -1.62
C GLU A 64 -11.70 11.18 -1.51
N ASN A 65 -12.08 10.27 -2.40
CA ASN A 65 -13.48 9.86 -2.56
C ASN A 65 -13.81 8.50 -1.95
N GLU A 66 -12.82 7.59 -1.80
CA GLU A 66 -13.08 6.24 -1.32
C GLU A 66 -12.58 5.99 0.10
N ILE A 67 -11.35 6.38 0.44
CA ILE A 67 -10.77 6.02 1.75
C ILE A 67 -10.76 7.14 2.78
N ALA A 68 -10.62 8.40 2.38
CA ALA A 68 -10.71 9.51 3.33
C ALA A 68 -12.09 9.61 4.00
N PRO A 69 -13.22 9.43 3.29
CA PRO A 69 -14.55 9.50 3.90
C PRO A 69 -14.80 8.42 4.97
N ILE A 70 -14.15 7.28 4.86
CA ILE A 70 -14.29 6.16 5.83
C ILE A 70 -13.24 6.16 6.93
N ASN A 71 -12.34 7.14 7.00
CA ASN A 71 -11.30 7.19 8.00
C ASN A 71 -11.87 7.34 9.42
N GLN A 72 -12.64 8.40 9.67
CA GLN A 72 -13.21 8.66 10.98
C GLN A 72 -14.27 7.64 11.38
N SER A 73 -15.15 7.24 10.47
CA SER A 73 -16.18 6.23 10.75
C SER A 73 -15.55 4.87 11.04
N GLY A 74 -14.50 4.50 10.31
CA GLY A 74 -13.76 3.27 10.53
C GLY A 74 -13.02 3.22 11.86
N ASP A 75 -12.46 4.35 12.31
CA ASP A 75 -11.84 4.48 13.63
C ASP A 75 -12.86 4.30 14.78
N HIS A 76 -14.03 4.89 14.64
CA HIS A 76 -15.09 4.77 15.64
C HIS A 76 -15.72 3.36 15.66
N GLU A 77 -15.92 2.73 14.50
CA GLU A 77 -16.53 1.40 14.38
C GLU A 77 -15.55 0.30 14.82
N GLY A 78 -14.30 0.38 14.37
CA GLY A 78 -13.28 -0.63 14.62
C GLY A 78 -13.56 -1.97 13.94
N CYS A 79 -12.68 -2.94 14.18
CA CYS A 79 -12.87 -4.32 13.74
C CYS A 79 -13.64 -5.12 14.79
N HIS A 80 -14.54 -5.99 14.34
CA HIS A 80 -15.31 -6.87 15.21
C HIS A 80 -14.83 -8.31 15.05
N PHE A 81 -14.64 -8.98 16.19
CA PHE A 81 -14.34 -10.42 16.21
C PHE A 81 -15.48 -11.17 16.89
N GLU A 82 -16.14 -12.04 16.14
CA GLU A 82 -17.24 -12.84 16.63
C GLU A 82 -17.23 -14.22 15.99
N HIS A 83 -17.41 -15.27 16.79
CA HIS A 83 -17.46 -16.67 16.34
C HIS A 83 -16.29 -17.08 15.41
N GLY A 84 -15.07 -16.65 15.72
CA GLY A 84 -13.88 -16.98 14.93
C GLY A 84 -13.73 -16.19 13.62
N LYS A 85 -14.59 -15.18 13.39
CA LYS A 85 -14.55 -14.31 12.21
C LYS A 85 -14.24 -12.88 12.59
N VAL A 86 -13.43 -12.22 11.76
CA VAL A 86 -13.16 -10.79 11.85
C VAL A 86 -14.00 -10.09 10.78
N THR A 87 -14.68 -9.00 11.17
CA THR A 87 -15.37 -8.09 10.26
C THR A 87 -14.67 -6.74 10.34
N THR A 88 -14.26 -6.22 9.20
CA THR A 88 -13.66 -4.89 9.08
C THR A 88 -14.73 -3.81 9.14
N PRO A 89 -14.37 -2.54 9.42
CA PRO A 89 -15.30 -1.43 9.37
C PRO A 89 -16.01 -1.33 8.01
N LYS A 90 -17.21 -0.78 8.02
CA LYS A 90 -18.00 -0.58 6.82
C LYS A 90 -17.25 0.28 5.79
N GLY A 91 -17.26 -0.15 4.54
CA GLY A 91 -16.59 0.52 3.42
C GLY A 91 -15.14 0.07 3.19
N PHE A 92 -14.48 -0.54 4.17
CA PHE A 92 -13.06 -0.94 4.05
C PHE A 92 -12.85 -2.01 2.99
N LYS A 93 -13.73 -3.00 2.95
CA LYS A 93 -13.67 -4.09 1.97
C LYS A 93 -13.97 -3.60 0.56
N GLU A 94 -14.97 -2.76 0.41
CA GLU A 94 -15.37 -2.16 -0.87
C GLU A 94 -14.24 -1.27 -1.42
N ALA A 95 -13.64 -0.45 -0.57
CA ALA A 95 -12.48 0.35 -0.94
C ALA A 95 -11.28 -0.53 -1.39
N TYR A 96 -11.05 -1.67 -0.72
CA TYR A 96 -10.00 -2.60 -1.14
C TYR A 96 -10.28 -3.21 -2.52
N GLN A 97 -11.52 -3.55 -2.83
CA GLN A 97 -11.90 -4.04 -4.15
C GLN A 97 -11.61 -3.00 -5.25
N LYS A 98 -11.98 -1.74 -5.02
CA LYS A 98 -11.65 -0.63 -5.94
C LYS A 98 -10.14 -0.43 -6.10
N TYR A 99 -9.38 -0.52 -5.02
CA TYR A 99 -7.91 -0.45 -5.06
C TYR A 99 -7.30 -1.54 -5.96
N VAL A 100 -7.85 -2.74 -5.88
CA VAL A 100 -7.46 -3.87 -6.76
C VAL A 100 -7.85 -3.61 -8.21
N GLU A 101 -9.09 -3.15 -8.45
CA GLU A 101 -9.60 -2.83 -9.80
C GLU A 101 -8.79 -1.72 -10.49
N LEU A 102 -8.30 -0.75 -9.74
CA LEU A 102 -7.40 0.31 -10.21
C LEU A 102 -5.98 -0.19 -10.47
N GLY A 103 -5.67 -1.45 -10.14
CA GLY A 103 -4.37 -2.07 -10.40
C GLY A 103 -3.26 -1.66 -9.43
N PHE A 104 -3.56 -0.98 -8.34
CA PHE A 104 -2.53 -0.50 -7.42
C PHE A 104 -1.82 -1.63 -6.65
N THR A 105 -2.44 -2.79 -6.48
CA THR A 105 -1.80 -3.97 -5.88
C THR A 105 -0.67 -4.51 -6.74
N SER A 106 -0.79 -4.41 -8.05
CA SER A 106 0.15 -4.95 -9.04
C SER A 106 1.21 -3.96 -9.53
N LEU A 107 1.14 -2.71 -9.08
CA LEU A 107 1.86 -1.55 -9.65
C LEU A 107 3.36 -1.79 -9.85
N THR A 108 4.07 -2.26 -8.83
CA THR A 108 5.54 -2.42 -8.88
C THR A 108 6.01 -3.86 -9.04
N ALA A 109 5.09 -4.81 -9.07
CA ALA A 109 5.43 -6.23 -9.19
C ALA A 109 5.90 -6.58 -10.60
N ASP A 110 6.65 -7.67 -10.70
CA ASP A 110 7.20 -8.12 -11.97
C ASP A 110 6.08 -8.55 -12.94
N PRO A 111 6.12 -8.10 -14.21
CA PRO A 111 5.17 -8.49 -15.24
C PRO A 111 5.06 -10.00 -15.48
N VAL A 112 6.13 -10.76 -15.22
CA VAL A 112 6.14 -12.24 -15.29
C VAL A 112 5.09 -12.87 -14.36
N TYR A 113 4.77 -12.22 -13.25
CA TYR A 113 3.78 -12.67 -12.27
C TYR A 113 2.46 -11.88 -12.32
N GLY A 114 2.26 -11.05 -13.34
CA GLY A 114 1.05 -10.25 -13.52
C GLY A 114 1.15 -8.82 -12.95
N GLY A 115 2.37 -8.35 -12.66
CA GLY A 115 2.63 -6.98 -12.25
C GLY A 115 2.71 -5.99 -13.41
N GLN A 116 2.72 -4.70 -13.10
CA GLN A 116 2.86 -3.63 -14.09
C GLN A 116 4.32 -3.18 -14.26
N GLY A 117 5.22 -3.60 -13.37
CA GLY A 117 6.65 -3.31 -13.45
C GLY A 117 7.03 -1.85 -13.23
N MET A 118 6.14 -1.03 -12.67
CA MET A 118 6.39 0.39 -12.42
C MET A 118 7.47 0.60 -11.34
N PRO A 119 8.18 1.74 -11.38
CA PRO A 119 9.19 2.05 -10.38
C PRO A 119 8.60 2.16 -8.97
N THR A 120 9.38 1.75 -7.98
CA THR A 120 9.00 1.86 -6.55
C THR A 120 8.73 3.31 -6.14
N LEU A 121 9.38 4.28 -6.77
CA LEU A 121 9.16 5.71 -6.51
C LEU A 121 7.69 6.11 -6.70
N LEU A 122 7.04 5.64 -7.78
CA LEU A 122 5.62 5.92 -8.01
C LEU A 122 4.74 5.34 -6.90
N ARG A 123 5.04 4.11 -6.45
CA ARG A 123 4.33 3.51 -5.32
C ARG A 123 4.53 4.31 -4.02
N ILE A 124 5.72 4.86 -3.79
CA ILE A 124 5.99 5.69 -2.59
C ILE A 124 5.11 6.94 -2.62
N ALA A 125 5.04 7.64 -3.74
CA ALA A 125 4.18 8.81 -3.89
C ALA A 125 2.69 8.48 -3.65
N ILE A 126 2.20 7.38 -4.21
CA ILE A 126 0.83 6.91 -3.97
C ILE A 126 0.63 6.51 -2.50
N SER A 127 1.60 5.82 -1.89
CA SER A 127 1.51 5.43 -0.48
C SER A 127 1.44 6.63 0.46
N GLU A 128 2.09 7.75 0.15
CA GLU A 128 1.97 8.99 0.91
C GLU A 128 0.53 9.49 0.95
N MET A 129 -0.14 9.53 -0.21
CA MET A 129 -1.56 9.91 -0.28
C MET A 129 -2.46 8.94 0.49
N LEU A 130 -2.24 7.63 0.35
CA LEU A 130 -2.99 6.60 1.08
C LEU A 130 -2.86 6.76 2.59
N CYS A 131 -1.63 6.90 3.07
CA CYS A 131 -1.35 7.05 4.50
C CYS A 131 -1.91 8.35 5.08
N ALA A 132 -1.83 9.45 4.33
CA ALA A 132 -2.35 10.74 4.76
C ALA A 132 -3.89 10.78 4.78
N SER A 133 -4.55 10.03 3.92
CA SER A 133 -6.01 9.99 3.84
C SER A 133 -6.65 9.01 4.82
N ASN A 134 -6.06 7.81 5.01
CA ASN A 134 -6.56 6.80 5.93
C ASN A 134 -5.46 5.78 6.28
N TRP A 135 -4.72 6.05 7.35
CA TRP A 135 -3.61 5.20 7.78
C TRP A 135 -4.03 3.77 8.12
N SER A 136 -5.14 3.60 8.84
CA SER A 136 -5.65 2.28 9.25
C SER A 136 -5.94 1.39 8.05
N TRP A 137 -6.54 1.95 7.01
CA TRP A 137 -6.81 1.24 5.77
C TRP A 137 -5.52 0.96 4.98
N ALA A 138 -4.60 1.93 4.91
CA ALA A 138 -3.34 1.82 4.17
C ALA A 138 -2.44 0.68 4.68
N MET A 139 -2.58 0.26 5.94
CA MET A 139 -1.81 -0.84 6.52
C MET A 139 -2.05 -2.18 5.81
N TYR A 140 -3.24 -2.42 5.27
CA TYR A 140 -3.55 -3.70 4.58
C TYR A 140 -2.66 -3.92 3.36
N GLN A 141 -2.53 -2.91 2.51
CA GLN A 141 -1.73 -3.03 1.29
C GLN A 141 -0.23 -2.98 1.59
N GLY A 142 0.22 -2.26 2.61
CA GLY A 142 1.62 -2.16 2.99
C GLY A 142 2.23 -3.50 3.38
N LEU A 143 1.52 -4.27 4.21
CA LEU A 143 1.96 -5.61 4.64
C LEU A 143 1.94 -6.61 3.48
N SER A 144 0.92 -6.56 2.63
CA SER A 144 0.85 -7.38 1.42
C SER A 144 2.02 -7.12 0.48
N HIS A 145 2.41 -5.85 0.30
CA HIS A 145 3.58 -5.49 -0.50
C HIS A 145 4.87 -6.05 0.10
N GLY A 146 5.04 -6.00 1.43
CA GLY A 146 6.18 -6.62 2.10
C GLY A 146 6.28 -8.13 1.85
N ALA A 147 5.16 -8.84 1.93
CA ALA A 147 5.09 -10.27 1.62
C ALA A 147 5.45 -10.56 0.15
N MET A 148 4.93 -9.77 -0.80
CA MET A 148 5.28 -9.89 -2.22
C MET A 148 6.78 -9.71 -2.46
N ARG A 149 7.38 -8.66 -1.89
CA ARG A 149 8.83 -8.41 -2.03
C ARG A 149 9.68 -9.55 -1.44
N THR A 150 9.27 -10.11 -0.31
CA THR A 150 9.95 -11.25 0.31
C THR A 150 9.91 -12.47 -0.61
N LEU A 151 8.76 -12.80 -1.16
CA LEU A 151 8.60 -13.90 -2.11
C LEU A 151 9.40 -13.67 -3.40
N GLU A 152 9.36 -12.46 -3.93
CA GLU A 152 10.07 -12.08 -5.16
C GLU A 152 11.57 -12.30 -5.05
N HIS A 153 12.17 -11.94 -3.91
CA HIS A 153 13.61 -12.04 -3.69
C HIS A 153 14.08 -13.39 -3.16
N HIS A 154 13.28 -14.07 -2.36
CA HIS A 154 13.72 -15.25 -1.60
C HIS A 154 12.89 -16.50 -1.88
N GLY A 155 11.74 -16.38 -2.52
CA GLY A 155 10.88 -17.52 -2.83
C GLY A 155 11.44 -18.39 -3.95
N THR A 156 11.17 -19.70 -3.86
CA THR A 156 11.37 -20.60 -5.01
C THR A 156 10.39 -20.28 -6.13
N GLU A 157 10.68 -20.70 -7.35
CA GLU A 157 9.78 -20.45 -8.48
C GLU A 157 8.37 -21.04 -8.24
N GLN A 158 8.30 -22.21 -7.64
CA GLN A 158 7.03 -22.83 -7.25
C GLN A 158 6.26 -21.97 -6.24
N GLN A 159 6.95 -21.38 -5.25
CA GLN A 159 6.32 -20.49 -4.27
C GLN A 159 5.84 -19.19 -4.92
N LYS A 160 6.62 -18.61 -5.83
CA LYS A 160 6.23 -17.40 -6.56
C LYS A 160 4.97 -17.66 -7.39
N GLN A 161 4.94 -18.73 -8.16
CA GLN A 161 3.77 -19.08 -8.96
C GLN A 161 2.52 -19.37 -8.11
N THR A 162 2.71 -19.96 -6.93
CA THR A 162 1.58 -20.34 -6.07
C THR A 162 1.02 -19.14 -5.29
N PHE A 163 1.90 -18.31 -4.74
CA PHE A 163 1.51 -17.27 -3.78
C PHE A 163 1.60 -15.86 -4.36
N LEU A 164 2.69 -15.53 -5.07
CA LEU A 164 2.96 -14.18 -5.52
C LEU A 164 1.91 -13.69 -6.53
N THR A 165 1.54 -14.53 -7.49
CA THR A 165 0.50 -14.22 -8.48
C THR A 165 -0.84 -13.82 -7.84
N LYS A 166 -1.23 -14.50 -6.77
CA LYS A 166 -2.50 -14.22 -6.05
C LYS A 166 -2.41 -12.98 -5.17
N LEU A 167 -1.26 -12.70 -4.59
CA LEU A 167 -1.00 -11.47 -3.84
C LEU A 167 -1.00 -10.26 -4.78
N ILE A 168 -0.35 -10.36 -5.95
CA ILE A 168 -0.31 -9.30 -6.97
C ILE A 168 -1.72 -9.01 -7.50
N ALA A 169 -2.51 -10.06 -7.75
CA ALA A 169 -3.91 -9.91 -8.18
C ALA A 169 -4.85 -9.40 -7.07
N GLY A 170 -4.35 -9.19 -5.85
CA GLY A 170 -5.16 -8.73 -4.71
C GLY A 170 -6.18 -9.75 -4.18
N ILE A 171 -6.12 -11.00 -4.65
CA ILE A 171 -7.00 -12.09 -4.19
C ILE A 171 -6.64 -12.52 -2.77
N TRP A 172 -5.34 -12.55 -2.48
CA TRP A 172 -4.80 -12.82 -1.16
C TRP A 172 -4.11 -11.58 -0.60
N THR A 173 -4.07 -11.50 0.72
CA THR A 173 -3.36 -10.45 1.46
C THR A 173 -2.23 -11.05 2.26
N GLY A 174 -1.17 -10.28 2.46
CA GLY A 174 -0.04 -10.63 3.32
C GLY A 174 -0.16 -9.99 4.69
N THR A 175 0.42 -10.66 5.68
CA THR A 175 0.55 -10.16 7.04
C THR A 175 2.00 -10.27 7.51
N MET A 176 2.31 -9.61 8.61
CA MET A 176 3.63 -9.69 9.25
C MET A 176 3.46 -10.19 10.68
N CYS A 177 4.15 -11.27 11.01
CA CYS A 177 4.18 -11.86 12.35
C CYS A 177 5.66 -11.94 12.81
N LEU A 178 6.30 -10.78 12.99
CA LEU A 178 7.73 -10.69 13.26
C LEU A 178 8.04 -10.61 14.76
N THR A 179 7.24 -9.86 15.51
CA THR A 179 7.46 -9.60 16.93
C THR A 179 7.17 -10.86 17.77
N GLU A 180 8.11 -11.20 18.63
CA GLU A 180 7.95 -12.21 19.67
C GLU A 180 7.76 -11.54 21.04
N SER A 181 7.28 -12.28 22.05
CA SER A 181 7.01 -11.74 23.38
C SER A 181 8.23 -11.08 24.07
N HIS A 182 9.42 -11.49 23.68
CA HIS A 182 10.71 -11.01 24.22
C HIS A 182 11.55 -10.25 23.20
N ALA A 183 11.11 -10.14 21.96
CA ALA A 183 11.88 -9.54 20.87
C ALA A 183 10.93 -8.75 19.93
N GLY A 184 10.97 -7.43 20.05
CA GLY A 184 10.22 -6.50 19.19
C GLY A 184 11.16 -5.51 18.52
N SER A 185 11.67 -4.54 19.29
CA SER A 185 12.65 -3.56 18.80
C SER A 185 14.01 -4.20 18.53
N ASP A 186 14.45 -5.12 19.39
CA ASP A 186 15.69 -5.91 19.17
C ASP A 186 15.35 -7.24 18.49
N LEU A 187 15.32 -7.21 17.17
CA LEU A 187 15.07 -8.40 16.34
C LEU A 187 16.22 -9.41 16.37
N GLY A 188 17.41 -9.02 16.86
CA GLY A 188 18.53 -9.95 17.05
C GLY A 188 18.24 -11.06 18.06
N LEU A 189 17.25 -10.87 18.91
CA LEU A 189 16.82 -11.86 19.92
C LEU A 189 15.75 -12.85 19.43
N ILE A 190 15.26 -12.74 18.19
CA ILE A 190 14.26 -13.64 17.64
C ILE A 190 14.72 -15.10 17.72
N ARG A 191 13.84 -15.97 18.21
CA ARG A 191 14.09 -17.41 18.40
C ARG A 191 13.33 -18.30 17.42
N THR A 192 12.35 -17.77 16.70
CA THR A 192 11.60 -18.52 15.68
C THR A 192 12.56 -19.10 14.64
N LYS A 193 12.44 -20.40 14.39
CA LYS A 193 13.24 -21.11 13.41
C LYS A 193 12.33 -21.96 12.52
N GLY A 194 12.58 -21.92 11.22
CA GLY A 194 12.00 -22.88 10.30
C GLY A 194 12.71 -24.23 10.44
N CYS A 195 11.99 -25.32 10.59
CA CYS A 195 12.55 -26.65 10.56
C CYS A 195 11.72 -27.55 9.64
N LEU A 196 12.38 -28.52 9.02
CA LEU A 196 11.70 -29.58 8.32
C LEU A 196 11.14 -30.58 9.36
N LEU A 197 9.83 -30.69 9.38
CA LEU A 197 9.18 -31.76 10.14
C LEU A 197 9.33 -33.03 9.32
N TYR A 198 10.22 -33.90 9.74
CA TYR A 198 10.20 -35.28 9.26
C TYR A 198 9.04 -35.96 9.96
N THR A 199 7.90 -36.14 9.28
CA THR A 199 6.96 -37.14 9.66
C THR A 199 7.63 -38.47 9.32
N SER A 200 8.14 -39.18 10.33
CA SER A 200 8.39 -40.58 10.19
C SER A 200 7.02 -41.26 10.04
N ASP A 201 6.87 -42.03 8.99
CA ASP A 201 5.74 -42.89 8.73
C ASP A 201 5.43 -43.81 9.94
#